data_f1c3c8f76e0fbdec9b7a35c06ae39d09
#
_entry.id   f1c3c8f76e0fbdec9b7a35c06ae39d09
#
_cell.length_a   1.000
_cell.length_b   1.000
_cell.length_c   1.000
_cell.angle_alpha   90.00
_cell.angle_beta   90.00
_cell.angle_gamma   90.00
#
_symmetry.space_group_name_H-M   'P 1'
#
loop_
_entity.id
_entity.type
_entity.pdbx_description
1 polymer ?
#
loop_
_entity_poly.entity_id
_entity_poly.type
_entity_poly.pdbx_seq_one_letter_code
_entity_poly.pdbx_strand_id
1 'polypeptide(L)'
;FGSRAENIAKSLLATKGIQTLVVGFHSGGNQTNYIKLAKAGGTHPDSPLFSNNWQQLYETMSAFIRQAISSRLTFSAPVVMPNISSGDHIFQSTFTFKSNHQWEGQLSKYKLTSNNAGSFKAGVGAIQWDAGAVLDARSESSRNIWTVANPFGVSTSLNNFTASNVVNLKRALWENSGTNPTNAQATKLINFVRGVDSYDENKDNSTTDKRWKLGDIFNSRLVVVGPPQGKTTSSASKDHTEAYYRHKNGYKAFKTGASCGVNCAVRDEVVYVGANDGMLHAFDSSSGKELWAFIPPMMLPSLKSMISVKANSSNAIYGVDGSPIVKDIFYNNKWRTYYYKK
;
A
#
# COMPACT_ATOMS: atom_id res chain seq x y z
N PHE A 1 -21.62 -1.82 41.98
CA PHE A 1 -21.38 -1.90 40.52
C PHE A 1 -19.93 -1.59 40.17
N GLY A 2 -19.22 -0.75 41.00
CA GLY A 2 -17.88 -0.23 40.63
C GLY A 2 -16.74 -1.25 40.68
N SER A 3 -16.45 -1.84 41.84
CA SER A 3 -15.20 -2.58 42.04
C SER A 3 -15.03 -3.86 41.18
N ARG A 4 -16.13 -4.59 40.95
CA ARG A 4 -16.07 -5.81 40.13
C ARG A 4 -15.84 -5.51 38.67
N ALA A 5 -16.51 -4.49 38.08
CA ALA A 5 -16.33 -4.07 36.72
C ALA A 5 -14.93 -3.47 36.48
N GLU A 6 -14.43 -2.66 37.42
CA GLU A 6 -13.08 -2.13 37.41
C GLU A 6 -12.02 -3.23 37.42
N ASN A 7 -12.16 -4.24 38.27
CA ASN A 7 -11.23 -5.36 38.33
C ASN A 7 -11.21 -6.19 37.04
N ILE A 8 -12.39 -6.41 36.43
CA ILE A 8 -12.51 -7.09 35.16
C ILE A 8 -11.84 -6.28 34.07
N ALA A 9 -12.11 -4.98 33.93
CA ALA A 9 -11.50 -4.10 32.93
C ALA A 9 -9.99 -4.06 33.09
N LYS A 10 -9.46 -3.93 34.31
CA LYS A 10 -8.04 -3.96 34.62
C LYS A 10 -7.39 -5.30 34.24
N SER A 11 -8.05 -6.41 34.53
CA SER A 11 -7.58 -7.75 34.17
C SER A 11 -7.54 -7.95 32.66
N LEU A 12 -8.58 -7.54 31.94
CA LEU A 12 -8.63 -7.62 30.47
C LEU A 12 -7.52 -6.79 29.83
N LEU A 13 -7.27 -5.59 30.34
CA LEU A 13 -6.17 -4.74 29.86
C LEU A 13 -4.82 -5.40 30.13
N ALA A 14 -4.57 -5.87 31.35
CA ALA A 14 -3.28 -6.42 31.76
C ALA A 14 -2.97 -7.78 31.11
N THR A 15 -3.97 -8.65 30.95
CA THR A 15 -3.75 -10.03 30.48
C THR A 15 -3.97 -10.24 29.00
N LYS A 16 -4.80 -9.42 28.36
CA LYS A 16 -5.22 -9.56 26.96
C LYS A 16 -4.97 -8.32 26.11
N GLY A 17 -4.52 -7.20 26.69
CA GLY A 17 -4.38 -5.92 26.00
C GLY A 17 -5.71 -5.32 25.53
N ILE A 18 -6.85 -5.78 26.10
CA ILE A 18 -8.18 -5.31 25.71
C ILE A 18 -8.51 -4.04 26.47
N GLN A 19 -8.70 -2.95 25.77
CA GLN A 19 -9.17 -1.68 26.33
C GLN A 19 -10.70 -1.68 26.51
N THR A 20 -11.19 -1.02 27.56
CA THR A 20 -12.62 -0.91 27.85
C THR A 20 -13.09 0.52 27.65
N LEU A 21 -13.87 0.75 26.60
CA LEU A 21 -14.55 2.03 26.38
C LEU A 21 -15.77 2.15 27.28
N VAL A 22 -15.93 3.32 27.88
CA VAL A 22 -17.07 3.65 28.74
C VAL A 22 -17.91 4.75 28.11
N VAL A 23 -19.19 4.47 27.88
CA VAL A 23 -20.14 5.45 27.32
C VAL A 23 -21.33 5.57 28.31
N GLY A 24 -21.60 6.80 28.73
CA GLY A 24 -22.78 7.14 29.55
C GLY A 24 -23.86 7.78 28.68
N PHE A 25 -25.05 7.18 28.62
CA PHE A 25 -26.18 7.74 27.91
C PHE A 25 -27.26 8.21 28.93
N HIS A 26 -27.68 9.47 28.79
CA HIS A 26 -28.64 10.09 29.75
C HIS A 26 -28.21 9.98 31.23
N SER A 27 -26.93 9.98 31.53
CA SER A 27 -26.42 9.78 32.89
C SER A 27 -26.34 11.13 33.63
N GLY A 28 -27.48 11.60 34.12
CA GLY A 28 -27.59 12.78 34.99
C GLY A 28 -27.18 12.51 36.45
N GLY A 29 -26.03 11.89 36.70
CA GLY A 29 -25.61 11.50 38.05
C GLY A 29 -24.08 11.53 38.25
N ASN A 30 -23.62 10.97 39.38
CA ASN A 30 -22.21 10.94 39.76
C ASN A 30 -21.37 10.15 38.73
N GLN A 31 -20.60 10.89 37.95
CA GLN A 31 -19.75 10.37 36.86
C GLN A 31 -18.50 9.64 37.39
N THR A 32 -18.19 9.70 38.67
CA THR A 32 -16.97 9.18 39.28
C THR A 32 -16.72 7.70 38.97
N ASN A 33 -17.75 6.87 38.98
CA ASN A 33 -17.62 5.42 38.70
C ASN A 33 -17.29 5.14 37.24
N TYR A 34 -17.81 5.92 36.29
CA TYR A 34 -17.50 5.81 34.90
C TYR A 34 -16.03 6.18 34.63
N ILE A 35 -15.53 7.23 35.29
CA ILE A 35 -14.11 7.67 35.20
C ILE A 35 -13.18 6.58 35.78
N LYS A 36 -13.53 5.99 36.93
CA LYS A 36 -12.76 4.88 37.51
C LYS A 36 -12.69 3.68 36.56
N LEU A 37 -13.82 3.32 35.95
CA LEU A 37 -13.88 2.21 34.98
C LEU A 37 -13.05 2.50 33.72
N ALA A 38 -13.12 3.72 33.18
CA ALA A 38 -12.32 4.14 32.02
C ALA A 38 -10.81 4.11 32.34
N LYS A 39 -10.42 4.56 33.55
CA LYS A 39 -9.02 4.45 34.01
C LYS A 39 -8.57 2.99 34.11
N ALA A 40 -9.38 2.14 34.70
CA ALA A 40 -9.11 0.72 34.85
C ALA A 40 -9.02 0.00 33.48
N GLY A 41 -9.81 0.45 32.51
CA GLY A 41 -9.86 -0.07 31.14
C GLY A 41 -8.86 0.55 30.18
N GLY A 42 -8.02 1.49 30.63
CA GLY A 42 -6.96 2.08 29.80
C GLY A 42 -7.44 3.08 28.73
N THR A 43 -8.63 3.67 28.89
CA THR A 43 -9.22 4.61 27.90
C THR A 43 -9.41 6.04 28.43
N HIS A 44 -8.97 6.34 29.64
CA HIS A 44 -8.97 7.70 30.16
C HIS A 44 -7.72 8.46 29.66
N PRO A 45 -7.78 9.76 29.22
CA PRO A 45 -8.94 10.68 29.31
C PRO A 45 -9.96 10.63 28.18
N ASP A 46 -9.74 9.81 27.13
CA ASP A 46 -10.62 9.75 25.96
C ASP A 46 -12.01 9.18 26.29
N SER A 47 -12.15 8.52 27.43
CA SER A 47 -13.36 7.96 28.00
C SER A 47 -13.39 8.27 29.50
N PRO A 48 -14.56 8.38 30.19
CA PRO A 48 -15.90 8.12 29.66
C PRO A 48 -16.44 9.23 28.77
N LEU A 49 -17.23 8.81 27.78
CA LEU A 49 -17.93 9.71 26.88
C LEU A 49 -19.40 9.80 27.31
N PHE A 50 -19.93 11.02 27.41
CA PHE A 50 -21.31 11.25 27.82
C PHE A 50 -22.13 11.83 26.69
N SER A 51 -23.29 11.25 26.42
CA SER A 51 -24.22 11.69 25.39
C SER A 51 -25.62 11.85 25.96
N ASN A 52 -26.27 12.96 25.65
CA ASN A 52 -27.62 13.26 26.10
C ASN A 52 -28.69 12.99 25.05
N ASN A 53 -28.29 12.77 23.80
CA ASN A 53 -29.20 12.42 22.72
C ASN A 53 -28.55 11.42 21.76
N TRP A 54 -29.37 10.81 20.90
CA TRP A 54 -28.95 9.82 19.91
C TRP A 54 -27.89 10.32 18.94
N GLN A 55 -27.98 11.56 18.50
CA GLN A 55 -27.04 12.14 17.55
C GLN A 55 -25.61 12.21 18.14
N GLN A 56 -25.50 12.74 19.36
CA GLN A 56 -24.24 12.78 20.09
C GLN A 56 -23.67 11.38 20.37
N LEU A 57 -24.55 10.42 20.72
CA LEU A 57 -24.13 9.04 20.94
C LEU A 57 -23.54 8.44 19.66
N TYR A 58 -24.22 8.62 18.53
CA TYR A 58 -23.76 8.14 17.23
C TYR A 58 -22.42 8.74 16.84
N GLU A 59 -22.26 10.06 16.94
CA GLU A 59 -21.03 10.78 16.62
C GLU A 59 -19.86 10.34 17.51
N THR A 60 -20.12 10.22 18.81
CA THR A 60 -19.13 9.81 19.81
C THR A 60 -18.69 8.36 19.60
N MET A 61 -19.61 7.43 19.42
CA MET A 61 -19.29 6.03 19.13
C MET A 61 -18.59 5.88 17.79
N SER A 62 -19.04 6.61 16.76
CA SER A 62 -18.41 6.60 15.45
C SER A 62 -16.98 7.13 15.51
N ALA A 63 -16.71 8.20 16.25
CA ALA A 63 -15.36 8.74 16.45
C ALA A 63 -14.45 7.73 17.15
N PHE A 64 -14.96 7.05 18.18
CA PHE A 64 -14.18 6.06 18.92
C PHE A 64 -13.92 4.78 18.10
N ILE A 65 -14.92 4.29 17.36
CA ILE A 65 -14.73 3.17 16.43
C ILE A 65 -13.69 3.52 15.38
N ARG A 66 -13.71 4.73 14.85
CA ARG A 66 -12.68 5.22 13.91
C ARG A 66 -11.30 5.26 14.56
N GLN A 67 -11.18 5.69 15.81
CA GLN A 67 -9.92 5.70 16.55
C GLN A 67 -9.44 4.26 16.83
N ALA A 68 -10.31 3.34 17.20
CA ALA A 68 -9.99 1.94 17.41
C ALA A 68 -9.56 1.24 16.10
N ILE A 69 -10.17 1.63 14.96
CA ILE A 69 -9.84 1.13 13.62
C ILE A 69 -8.57 1.82 13.06
N SER A 70 -8.09 2.91 13.65
CA SER A 70 -6.86 3.58 13.23
C SER A 70 -5.57 2.76 13.47
N SER A 71 -5.68 1.59 14.11
CA SER A 71 -4.63 0.58 14.09
C SER A 71 -4.40 0.09 12.66
N ARG A 72 -3.13 -0.20 12.33
CA ARG A 72 -2.75 -0.73 11.02
C ARG A 72 -3.58 -1.95 10.66
N LEU A 73 -4.27 -1.89 9.54
CA LEU A 73 -5.10 -2.98 9.02
C LEU A 73 -4.35 -3.73 7.90
N THR A 74 -4.60 -5.01 7.77
CA THR A 74 -4.12 -5.82 6.65
C THR A 74 -5.20 -6.77 6.18
N PHE A 75 -5.41 -6.85 4.86
CA PHE A 75 -6.30 -7.80 4.21
C PHE A 75 -5.55 -8.70 3.22
N SER A 76 -4.28 -8.43 2.96
CA SER A 76 -3.44 -9.28 2.13
C SER A 76 -2.60 -10.23 2.99
N ALA A 77 -2.46 -11.47 2.51
CA ALA A 77 -1.60 -12.43 3.19
C ALA A 77 -0.13 -12.03 3.08
N PRO A 78 0.66 -12.21 4.14
CA PRO A 78 2.10 -12.03 4.07
C PRO A 78 2.73 -12.92 3.00
N VAL A 79 3.73 -12.42 2.29
CA VAL A 79 4.44 -13.18 1.27
C VAL A 79 5.85 -13.53 1.75
N VAL A 80 6.14 -14.82 1.77
CA VAL A 80 7.48 -15.35 2.00
C VAL A 80 8.16 -15.55 0.64
N MET A 81 9.43 -15.27 0.57
CA MET A 81 10.20 -15.45 -0.66
C MET A 81 10.19 -16.90 -1.14
N PRO A 82 10.01 -17.14 -2.46
CA PRO A 82 9.98 -18.50 -3.00
C PRO A 82 11.34 -19.21 -2.95
N ASN A 83 12.42 -18.54 -2.60
CA ASN A 83 13.78 -19.09 -2.56
C ASN A 83 14.36 -19.06 -1.15
N ILE A 84 14.39 -20.19 -0.50
CA ILE A 84 14.85 -20.39 0.88
C ILE A 84 16.38 -20.22 1.04
N SER A 85 17.15 -20.13 -0.03
CA SER A 85 18.61 -19.96 0.06
C SER A 85 19.08 -18.57 0.58
N SER A 86 18.15 -17.60 0.68
CA SER A 86 18.35 -16.33 1.39
C SER A 86 17.11 -15.93 2.21
N GLY A 87 16.22 -16.86 2.50
CA GLY A 87 14.82 -16.71 2.85
C GLY A 87 14.51 -16.39 4.30
N ASP A 88 15.29 -15.51 4.95
CA ASP A 88 15.02 -15.09 6.32
C ASP A 88 14.06 -13.90 6.41
N HIS A 89 13.27 -13.65 5.37
CA HIS A 89 12.46 -12.43 5.30
C HIS A 89 11.02 -12.70 4.88
N ILE A 90 10.12 -11.90 5.45
CA ILE A 90 8.70 -11.84 5.07
C ILE A 90 8.32 -10.42 4.72
N PHE A 91 7.51 -10.27 3.66
CA PHE A 91 6.92 -8.99 3.29
C PHE A 91 5.45 -8.97 3.69
N GLN A 92 5.01 -7.87 4.27
CA GLN A 92 3.63 -7.68 4.69
C GLN A 92 3.16 -6.27 4.37
N SER A 93 2.00 -6.16 3.73
CA SER A 93 1.31 -4.89 3.58
C SER A 93 0.34 -4.66 4.73
N THR A 94 0.26 -3.43 5.17
CA THR A 94 -0.73 -2.92 6.12
C THR A 94 -1.21 -1.55 5.64
N PHE A 95 -2.27 -1.03 6.22
CA PHE A 95 -2.67 0.35 5.96
C PHE A 95 -3.29 0.99 7.20
N THR A 96 -3.26 2.31 7.23
CA THR A 96 -3.89 3.13 8.25
C THR A 96 -5.12 3.80 7.64
N PHE A 97 -6.26 3.57 8.22
CA PHE A 97 -7.50 4.25 7.84
C PHE A 97 -7.42 5.74 8.19
N LYS A 98 -7.82 6.58 7.26
CA LYS A 98 -7.94 8.04 7.45
C LYS A 98 -9.35 8.49 7.08
N SER A 99 -10.02 9.17 8.00
CA SER A 99 -11.34 9.75 7.71
C SER A 99 -11.19 10.98 6.81
N ASN A 100 -11.94 11.03 5.71
CA ASN A 100 -11.92 12.12 4.73
C ASN A 100 -10.55 12.36 4.04
N HIS A 101 -9.70 11.33 3.99
CA HIS A 101 -8.41 11.35 3.31
C HIS A 101 -8.21 10.01 2.59
N GLN A 102 -7.28 9.99 1.66
CA GLN A 102 -6.77 8.74 1.13
C GLN A 102 -6.10 7.94 2.25
N TRP A 103 -6.32 6.64 2.27
CA TRP A 103 -5.73 5.78 3.31
C TRP A 103 -4.24 5.60 3.08
N GLU A 104 -3.49 5.53 4.17
CA GLU A 104 -2.02 5.42 4.13
C GLU A 104 -1.59 3.97 4.10
N GLY A 105 -0.99 3.55 3.00
CA GLY A 105 -0.42 2.22 2.85
C GLY A 105 0.97 2.10 3.45
N GLN A 106 1.30 0.91 3.92
CA GLN A 106 2.63 0.50 4.35
C GLN A 106 2.96 -0.85 3.71
N LEU A 107 4.22 -1.04 3.39
CA LEU A 107 4.79 -2.31 2.97
C LEU A 107 6.08 -2.54 3.75
N SER A 108 6.05 -3.49 4.67
CA SER A 108 7.18 -3.73 5.57
C SER A 108 7.89 -5.04 5.25
N LYS A 109 9.20 -5.04 5.37
CA LYS A 109 10.06 -6.23 5.35
C LYS A 109 10.47 -6.57 6.77
N TYR A 110 10.25 -7.81 7.15
CA TYR A 110 10.63 -8.34 8.46
C TYR A 110 11.71 -9.42 8.30
N LYS A 111 12.66 -9.44 9.22
CA LYS A 111 13.57 -10.57 9.36
C LYS A 111 12.84 -11.69 10.11
N LEU A 112 12.87 -12.91 9.58
CA LEU A 112 12.40 -14.08 10.28
C LEU A 112 13.50 -14.55 11.23
N THR A 113 13.15 -14.77 12.50
CA THR A 113 14.03 -15.42 13.46
C THR A 113 13.53 -16.84 13.73
N SER A 114 14.38 -17.85 13.55
CA SER A 114 14.04 -19.20 14.01
C SER A 114 14.14 -19.24 15.53
N ASN A 115 13.16 -19.84 16.17
CA ASN A 115 13.33 -20.29 17.55
C ASN A 115 14.04 -21.65 17.57
N ASN A 116 14.56 -22.07 18.74
CA ASN A 116 15.22 -23.36 18.91
C ASN A 116 14.34 -24.59 18.57
N ALA A 117 13.07 -24.40 18.27
CA ALA A 117 12.11 -25.43 17.86
C ALA A 117 11.89 -25.48 16.34
N GLY A 118 12.66 -24.75 15.53
CA GLY A 118 12.58 -24.74 14.08
C GLY A 118 11.37 -23.98 13.49
N SER A 119 10.58 -23.30 14.31
CA SER A 119 9.52 -22.40 13.82
C SER A 119 10.03 -20.98 13.64
N PHE A 120 9.50 -20.31 12.63
CA PHE A 120 9.82 -18.91 12.35
C PHE A 120 8.86 -17.99 13.09
N LYS A 121 9.39 -16.95 13.73
CA LYS A 121 8.60 -15.90 14.36
C LYS A 121 8.93 -14.56 13.70
N ALA A 122 7.93 -13.93 13.09
CA ALA A 122 8.02 -12.52 12.75
C ALA A 122 7.90 -11.72 14.06
N GLY A 123 8.99 -11.19 14.58
CA GLY A 123 8.99 -10.43 15.83
C GLY A 123 8.71 -8.95 15.60
N VAL A 124 7.99 -8.33 16.54
CA VAL A 124 7.95 -6.88 16.68
C VAL A 124 9.39 -6.39 16.90
N GLY A 125 9.87 -5.42 16.15
CA GLY A 125 11.25 -4.95 16.17
C GLY A 125 12.16 -5.59 15.10
N ALA A 126 11.68 -6.60 14.38
CA ALA A 126 12.42 -7.22 13.27
C ALA A 126 12.15 -6.53 11.91
N ILE A 127 11.51 -5.34 11.89
CA ILE A 127 11.31 -4.54 10.68
C ILE A 127 12.67 -4.09 10.17
N GLN A 128 12.97 -4.42 8.92
CA GLN A 128 14.18 -3.95 8.24
C GLN A 128 13.94 -2.63 7.54
N TRP A 129 12.79 -2.49 6.91
CA TRP A 129 12.32 -1.26 6.30
C TRP A 129 10.79 -1.27 6.14
N ASP A 130 10.21 -0.07 6.01
CA ASP A 130 8.84 0.19 5.60
C ASP A 130 8.86 1.07 4.36
N ALA A 131 8.39 0.54 3.22
CA ALA A 131 8.46 1.25 1.95
C ALA A 131 7.55 2.50 1.92
N GLY A 132 6.46 2.53 2.67
CA GLY A 132 5.62 3.71 2.82
C GLY A 132 6.41 4.86 3.46
N ALA A 133 7.13 4.59 4.55
CA ALA A 133 7.98 5.57 5.22
C ALA A 133 9.18 6.00 4.37
N VAL A 134 9.84 5.04 3.68
CA VAL A 134 10.95 5.33 2.76
C VAL A 134 10.48 6.23 1.61
N LEU A 135 9.29 5.95 1.07
CA LEU A 135 8.70 6.74 -0.01
C LEU A 135 8.25 8.11 0.48
N ASP A 136 7.71 8.22 1.69
CA ASP A 136 7.32 9.50 2.29
C ASP A 136 8.51 10.42 2.50
N ALA A 137 9.64 9.88 2.93
CA ALA A 137 10.88 10.66 3.10
C ALA A 137 11.46 11.18 1.77
N ARG A 138 11.07 10.59 0.65
CA ARG A 138 11.58 10.92 -0.69
C ARG A 138 10.87 12.14 -1.27
N SER A 139 11.62 13.02 -1.98
CA SER A 139 11.00 14.09 -2.77
C SER A 139 10.09 13.53 -3.86
N GLU A 140 8.92 14.13 -4.03
CA GLU A 140 7.95 13.81 -5.09
C GLU A 140 8.54 13.99 -6.50
N SER A 141 9.42 14.96 -6.68
CA SER A 141 10.09 15.24 -7.97
C SER A 141 11.04 14.13 -8.40
N SER A 142 11.62 13.40 -7.43
CA SER A 142 12.55 12.30 -7.69
C SER A 142 11.87 10.96 -8.00
N ARG A 143 10.53 10.87 -7.93
CA ARG A 143 9.78 9.66 -8.27
C ARG A 143 9.73 9.44 -9.78
N ASN A 144 9.95 8.20 -10.19
CA ASN A 144 9.76 7.75 -11.57
C ASN A 144 8.34 7.18 -11.72
N ILE A 145 7.39 8.04 -12.10
CA ILE A 145 6.00 7.64 -12.34
C ILE A 145 5.71 7.82 -13.82
N TRP A 146 5.19 6.79 -14.47
CA TRP A 146 4.82 6.86 -15.87
C TRP A 146 3.49 6.20 -16.15
N THR A 147 2.96 6.56 -17.31
CA THR A 147 1.73 6.01 -17.85
C THR A 147 1.84 5.93 -19.37
N VAL A 148 0.89 5.26 -19.98
CA VAL A 148 0.71 5.24 -21.42
C VAL A 148 -0.70 5.73 -21.72
N ALA A 149 -0.83 6.85 -22.39
CA ALA A 149 -2.12 7.41 -22.78
C ALA A 149 -2.14 7.61 -24.29
N ASN A 150 -2.47 6.58 -25.04
CA ASN A 150 -2.70 6.65 -26.47
C ASN A 150 -4.24 6.85 -26.71
N PRO A 151 -4.69 7.83 -27.49
CA PRO A 151 -3.97 8.62 -28.49
C PRO A 151 -3.45 9.99 -28.00
N PHE A 152 -3.28 10.21 -26.73
CA PHE A 152 -3.02 11.54 -26.17
C PHE A 152 -1.55 12.02 -26.26
N GLY A 153 -0.70 11.28 -26.95
CA GLY A 153 0.68 11.74 -27.22
C GLY A 153 1.57 11.81 -25.98
N VAL A 154 1.35 10.98 -24.99
CA VAL A 154 2.20 10.93 -23.79
C VAL A 154 3.60 10.51 -24.16
N SER A 155 4.60 11.23 -23.66
CA SER A 155 6.01 10.91 -23.85
C SER A 155 6.33 9.47 -23.45
N THR A 156 7.17 8.80 -24.24
CA THR A 156 7.71 7.46 -23.96
C THR A 156 8.84 7.47 -22.94
N SER A 157 9.30 8.67 -22.52
CA SER A 157 10.36 8.79 -21.52
C SER A 157 9.88 8.34 -20.13
N LEU A 158 10.80 7.81 -19.34
CA LEU A 158 10.57 7.53 -17.93
C LEU A 158 10.12 8.81 -17.18
N ASN A 159 9.29 8.64 -16.14
CA ASN A 159 8.76 9.75 -15.36
C ASN A 159 7.93 10.75 -16.19
N ASN A 160 7.09 10.24 -17.09
CA ASN A 160 6.23 11.08 -17.92
C ASN A 160 4.97 11.59 -17.22
N PHE A 161 4.61 11.06 -16.05
CA PHE A 161 3.49 11.55 -15.23
C PHE A 161 3.95 12.72 -14.37
N THR A 162 4.18 13.88 -14.99
CA THR A 162 4.72 15.09 -14.36
C THR A 162 3.94 16.34 -14.77
N ALA A 163 4.04 17.39 -13.97
CA ALA A 163 3.46 18.70 -14.27
C ALA A 163 3.98 19.28 -15.61
N SER A 164 5.23 19.03 -15.95
CA SER A 164 5.80 19.46 -17.26
C SER A 164 5.14 18.81 -18.47
N ASN A 165 4.47 17.65 -18.25
CA ASN A 165 3.76 16.92 -19.31
C ASN A 165 2.22 17.13 -19.23
N VAL A 166 1.75 18.13 -18.51
CA VAL A 166 0.32 18.36 -18.22
C VAL A 166 -0.52 18.49 -19.50
N VAL A 167 0.01 19.10 -20.55
CA VAL A 167 -0.72 19.32 -21.81
C VAL A 167 -1.16 17.98 -22.43
N ASN A 168 -0.32 16.95 -22.33
CA ASN A 168 -0.60 15.62 -22.86
C ASN A 168 -1.44 14.77 -21.89
N LEU A 169 -1.38 15.04 -20.59
CA LEU A 169 -2.05 14.24 -19.56
C LEU A 169 -3.46 14.74 -19.25
N LYS A 170 -3.71 16.04 -19.30
CA LYS A 170 -4.96 16.64 -18.79
C LYS A 170 -6.22 16.07 -19.40
N ARG A 171 -6.22 15.73 -20.69
CA ARG A 171 -7.37 15.16 -21.38
C ARG A 171 -7.70 13.77 -20.83
N ALA A 172 -6.70 12.93 -20.63
CA ALA A 172 -6.88 11.59 -20.06
C ALA A 172 -7.34 11.63 -18.60
N LEU A 173 -6.85 12.59 -17.81
CA LEU A 173 -7.25 12.79 -16.42
C LEU A 173 -8.69 13.27 -16.25
N TRP A 174 -9.27 13.91 -17.27
CA TRP A 174 -10.66 14.41 -17.29
C TRP A 174 -11.53 13.71 -18.32
N GLU A 175 -11.09 12.59 -18.86
CA GLU A 175 -11.92 11.77 -19.75
C GLU A 175 -13.25 11.44 -19.03
N ASN A 176 -14.34 11.46 -19.77
CA ASN A 176 -15.70 11.20 -19.27
C ASN A 176 -16.27 12.24 -18.27
N SER A 177 -15.61 13.37 -18.06
CA SER A 177 -16.12 14.40 -17.12
C SER A 177 -17.01 15.47 -17.77
N GLY A 178 -17.13 15.47 -19.11
CA GLY A 178 -17.85 16.51 -19.84
C GLY A 178 -17.21 17.92 -19.80
N THR A 179 -16.08 18.08 -19.12
CA THR A 179 -15.37 19.34 -18.94
C THR A 179 -13.90 19.22 -19.31
N ASN A 180 -13.36 20.28 -19.90
CA ASN A 180 -11.91 20.37 -20.14
C ASN A 180 -11.25 21.12 -18.97
N PRO A 181 -10.27 20.50 -18.26
CA PRO A 181 -9.59 21.17 -17.18
C PRO A 181 -8.62 22.22 -17.72
N THR A 182 -8.37 23.25 -16.91
CA THR A 182 -7.23 24.13 -17.13
C THR A 182 -5.93 23.37 -16.86
N ASN A 183 -4.81 23.86 -17.40
CA ASN A 183 -3.50 23.30 -17.05
C ASN A 183 -3.22 23.37 -15.54
N ALA A 184 -3.63 24.44 -14.87
CA ALA A 184 -3.46 24.61 -13.44
C ALA A 184 -4.20 23.54 -12.63
N GLN A 185 -5.46 23.23 -12.99
CA GLN A 185 -6.23 22.16 -12.33
C GLN A 185 -5.59 20.79 -12.52
N ALA A 186 -5.16 20.47 -13.73
CA ALA A 186 -4.52 19.20 -14.01
C ALA A 186 -3.12 19.09 -13.35
N THR A 187 -2.35 20.18 -13.34
CA THR A 187 -1.06 20.24 -12.63
C THR A 187 -1.26 19.99 -11.13
N LYS A 188 -2.28 20.61 -10.53
CA LYS A 188 -2.60 20.43 -9.12
C LYS A 188 -2.89 18.95 -8.79
N LEU A 189 -3.69 18.27 -9.63
CA LEU A 189 -3.95 16.84 -9.47
C LEU A 189 -2.69 15.99 -9.68
N ILE A 190 -1.90 16.27 -10.70
CA ILE A 190 -0.65 15.53 -10.97
C ILE A 190 0.28 15.63 -9.76
N ASN A 191 0.47 16.83 -9.22
CA ASN A 191 1.32 17.05 -8.05
C ASN A 191 0.78 16.31 -6.83
N PHE A 192 -0.53 16.33 -6.60
CA PHE A 192 -1.18 15.60 -5.51
C PHE A 192 -0.93 14.09 -5.59
N VAL A 193 -1.13 13.49 -6.76
CA VAL A 193 -0.89 12.06 -7.00
C VAL A 193 0.60 11.73 -6.82
N ARG A 194 1.50 12.64 -7.15
CA ARG A 194 2.94 12.46 -6.92
C ARG A 194 3.36 12.58 -5.46
N GLY A 195 2.55 13.21 -4.60
CA GLY A 195 2.80 13.30 -3.17
C GLY A 195 3.00 14.71 -2.63
N VAL A 196 2.53 15.74 -3.35
CA VAL A 196 2.43 17.13 -2.87
C VAL A 196 1.07 17.33 -2.23
N ASP A 197 0.98 17.96 -1.07
CA ASP A 197 -0.29 18.30 -0.42
C ASP A 197 -0.99 19.48 -1.09
N SER A 198 -1.27 19.33 -2.38
CA SER A 198 -1.87 20.39 -3.20
C SER A 198 -3.26 20.83 -2.75
N TYR A 199 -3.90 20.09 -1.84
CA TYR A 199 -5.25 20.36 -1.35
C TYR A 199 -5.30 20.72 0.14
N ASP A 200 -4.12 20.92 0.78
CA ASP A 200 -3.97 21.30 2.19
C ASP A 200 -4.76 20.33 3.10
N GLU A 201 -4.47 19.03 2.97
CA GLU A 201 -5.14 17.99 3.76
C GLU A 201 -4.82 18.10 5.26
N ASN A 202 -3.62 18.57 5.61
CA ASN A 202 -3.15 18.72 6.99
C ASN A 202 -3.60 20.03 7.65
N LYS A 203 -4.19 20.98 6.89
CA LYS A 203 -4.74 22.27 7.35
C LYS A 203 -3.68 23.23 7.91
N ASP A 204 -2.48 23.20 7.37
CA ASP A 204 -1.42 24.14 7.75
C ASP A 204 -1.34 25.38 6.85
N ASN A 205 -2.28 25.51 5.89
CA ASN A 205 -2.36 26.54 4.85
C ASN A 205 -1.20 26.50 3.84
N SER A 206 -0.48 25.38 3.75
CA SER A 206 0.49 25.10 2.70
C SER A 206 -0.13 24.19 1.63
N THR A 207 0.24 24.41 0.37
CA THR A 207 -0.16 23.54 -0.76
C THR A 207 1.05 23.03 -1.52
N THR A 208 2.23 23.14 -0.93
CA THR A 208 3.52 22.80 -1.53
C THR A 208 4.33 21.80 -0.72
N ASP A 209 3.90 21.52 0.48
CA ASP A 209 4.51 20.51 1.36
C ASP A 209 4.16 19.07 0.91
N LYS A 210 4.76 18.12 1.55
CA LYS A 210 4.56 16.72 1.21
C LYS A 210 3.33 16.13 1.90
N ARG A 211 2.70 15.15 1.22
CA ARG A 211 1.70 14.25 1.79
C ARG A 211 2.19 12.80 1.74
N TRP A 212 1.54 11.91 2.49
CA TRP A 212 1.81 10.48 2.39
C TRP A 212 1.57 9.97 0.97
N LYS A 213 2.50 9.18 0.43
CA LYS A 213 2.56 8.88 -1.01
C LYS A 213 2.03 7.52 -1.40
N LEU A 214 2.11 6.53 -0.50
CA LEU A 214 1.67 5.17 -0.78
C LEU A 214 0.21 5.00 -0.37
N GLY A 215 -0.67 4.71 -1.30
CA GLY A 215 -2.06 4.35 -1.01
C GLY A 215 -2.17 2.99 -0.34
N ASP A 216 -3.33 2.71 0.24
CA ASP A 216 -3.59 1.43 0.88
C ASP A 216 -3.46 0.26 -0.11
N ILE A 217 -2.87 -0.82 0.38
CA ILE A 217 -2.73 -2.08 -0.34
C ILE A 217 -3.80 -3.03 0.19
N PHE A 218 -4.96 -3.06 -0.48
CA PHE A 218 -6.15 -3.74 0.04
C PHE A 218 -6.23 -5.21 -0.41
N ASN A 219 -6.43 -5.48 -1.71
CA ASN A 219 -6.56 -6.83 -2.26
C ASN A 219 -5.32 -7.28 -3.05
N SER A 220 -4.43 -6.37 -3.42
CA SER A 220 -3.26 -6.70 -4.20
C SER A 220 -2.30 -7.59 -3.40
N ARG A 221 -2.01 -8.76 -3.94
CA ARG A 221 -0.96 -9.63 -3.39
C ARG A 221 0.40 -9.10 -3.78
N LEU A 222 1.35 -9.21 -2.87
CA LEU A 222 2.74 -8.91 -3.13
C LEU A 222 3.36 -9.98 -4.04
N VAL A 223 4.11 -9.56 -5.05
CA VAL A 223 4.85 -10.48 -5.93
C VAL A 223 6.32 -10.11 -5.89
N VAL A 224 7.12 -11.02 -5.38
CA VAL A 224 8.58 -10.86 -5.27
C VAL A 224 9.25 -11.52 -6.46
N VAL A 225 10.09 -10.78 -7.17
CA VAL A 225 10.77 -11.24 -8.38
C VAL A 225 12.26 -10.98 -8.29
N GLY A 226 13.01 -12.06 -8.14
CA GLY A 226 14.45 -12.07 -8.20
C GLY A 226 14.99 -12.73 -9.47
N PRO A 227 16.19 -13.33 -9.45
CA PRO A 227 16.76 -14.04 -10.57
C PRO A 227 15.84 -15.14 -11.13
N PRO A 228 15.93 -15.50 -12.41
CA PRO A 228 15.09 -16.50 -13.03
C PRO A 228 15.20 -17.87 -12.33
N GLN A 229 14.07 -18.48 -11.94
CA GLN A 229 14.03 -19.73 -11.17
C GLN A 229 13.24 -20.85 -11.86
N GLY A 230 12.79 -20.64 -13.10
CA GLY A 230 11.99 -21.64 -13.81
C GLY A 230 12.68 -23.00 -13.92
N LYS A 231 11.94 -24.07 -13.61
CA LYS A 231 12.43 -25.44 -13.79
C LYS A 231 12.50 -25.80 -15.27
N THR A 232 13.48 -26.62 -15.65
CA THR A 232 13.66 -27.17 -17.00
C THR A 232 13.72 -28.68 -16.93
N THR A 233 13.26 -29.38 -17.98
CA THR A 233 13.40 -30.83 -18.15
C THR A 233 13.63 -31.19 -19.61
N SER A 234 14.57 -32.08 -19.88
CA SER A 234 14.82 -32.64 -21.21
C SER A 234 13.99 -33.89 -21.52
N SER A 235 13.19 -34.38 -20.56
CA SER A 235 12.41 -35.62 -20.74
C SER A 235 11.33 -35.44 -21.79
N ALA A 236 11.39 -36.21 -22.88
CA ALA A 236 10.41 -36.15 -23.95
C ALA A 236 8.99 -36.55 -23.50
N SER A 237 8.87 -37.36 -22.44
CA SER A 237 7.56 -37.71 -21.84
C SER A 237 6.85 -36.52 -21.17
N LYS A 238 7.54 -35.37 -21.05
CA LYS A 238 7.03 -34.10 -20.46
C LYS A 238 6.97 -32.98 -21.48
N ASP A 239 6.88 -33.28 -22.77
CA ASP A 239 6.88 -32.33 -23.88
C ASP A 239 5.74 -31.29 -23.82
N HIS A 240 4.63 -31.64 -23.18
CA HIS A 240 3.46 -30.79 -22.92
C HIS A 240 3.64 -29.81 -21.73
N THR A 241 4.79 -29.84 -21.03
CA THR A 241 5.00 -29.01 -19.83
C THR A 241 5.78 -27.73 -20.12
N GLU A 242 5.54 -26.69 -19.30
CA GLU A 242 6.35 -25.46 -19.34
C GLU A 242 7.84 -25.75 -19.11
N ALA A 243 8.18 -26.74 -18.29
CA ALA A 243 9.57 -27.08 -18.01
C ALA A 243 10.30 -27.63 -19.24
N TYR A 244 9.62 -28.42 -20.08
CA TYR A 244 10.17 -28.87 -21.35
C TYR A 244 10.25 -27.75 -22.38
N TYR A 245 9.22 -26.90 -22.46
CA TYR A 245 9.23 -25.71 -23.31
C TYR A 245 10.42 -24.78 -22.97
N ARG A 246 10.67 -24.56 -21.68
CA ARG A 246 11.83 -23.78 -21.22
C ARG A 246 13.15 -24.44 -21.64
N HIS A 247 13.26 -25.76 -21.50
CA HIS A 247 14.44 -26.50 -21.92
C HIS A 247 14.68 -26.33 -23.42
N LYS A 248 13.67 -26.59 -24.24
CA LYS A 248 13.74 -26.51 -25.70
C LYS A 248 14.13 -25.14 -26.22
N ASN A 249 13.72 -24.08 -25.52
CA ASN A 249 13.99 -22.69 -25.88
C ASN A 249 15.17 -22.08 -25.10
N GLY A 250 16.09 -22.88 -24.56
CA GLY A 250 17.34 -22.40 -23.99
C GLY A 250 17.21 -21.59 -22.69
N TYR A 251 16.15 -21.82 -21.89
CA TYR A 251 15.95 -21.09 -20.63
C TYR A 251 17.11 -21.23 -19.64
N LYS A 252 17.89 -22.31 -19.72
CA LYS A 252 19.07 -22.49 -18.88
C LYS A 252 20.09 -21.36 -19.10
N ALA A 253 20.33 -20.96 -20.34
CA ALA A 253 21.21 -19.86 -20.68
C ALA A 253 20.70 -18.51 -20.16
N PHE A 254 19.38 -18.29 -20.18
CA PHE A 254 18.76 -17.11 -19.57
C PHE A 254 18.92 -17.13 -18.05
N LYS A 255 18.68 -18.28 -17.39
CA LYS A 255 18.83 -18.44 -15.95
C LYS A 255 20.26 -18.19 -15.47
N THR A 256 21.28 -18.60 -16.24
CA THR A 256 22.69 -18.40 -15.91
C THR A 256 23.27 -17.07 -16.41
N GLY A 257 22.46 -16.24 -17.06
CA GLY A 257 22.89 -14.95 -17.57
C GLY A 257 23.58 -14.99 -18.95
N ALA A 258 23.76 -16.18 -19.54
CA ALA A 258 24.51 -16.30 -20.81
C ALA A 258 23.77 -15.77 -22.04
N SER A 259 22.44 -15.60 -21.97
CA SER A 259 21.61 -15.17 -23.11
C SER A 259 20.89 -13.83 -22.91
N CYS A 260 21.15 -13.12 -21.83
CA CYS A 260 20.58 -11.80 -21.61
C CYS A 260 21.69 -10.73 -21.63
N GLY A 261 21.43 -9.59 -22.26
CA GLY A 261 22.37 -8.49 -22.35
C GLY A 261 22.69 -7.83 -20.99
N VAL A 262 21.94 -8.18 -19.94
CA VAL A 262 22.15 -7.85 -18.54
C VAL A 262 22.22 -9.17 -17.80
N ASN A 263 23.06 -9.28 -16.80
CA ASN A 263 23.26 -10.51 -16.04
C ASN A 263 21.98 -10.90 -15.27
N CYS A 264 21.07 -11.64 -15.92
CA CYS A 264 19.81 -12.08 -15.34
C CYS A 264 20.01 -12.97 -14.13
N ALA A 265 21.15 -13.65 -14.02
CA ALA A 265 21.45 -14.53 -12.90
C ALA A 265 21.60 -13.78 -11.57
N VAL A 266 21.94 -12.50 -11.62
CA VAL A 266 22.19 -11.65 -10.45
C VAL A 266 21.33 -10.39 -10.45
N ARG A 267 20.21 -10.39 -11.19
CA ARG A 267 19.29 -9.25 -11.16
C ARG A 267 18.77 -9.03 -9.74
N ASP A 268 18.65 -7.77 -9.36
CA ASP A 268 18.11 -7.38 -8.08
C ASP A 268 16.68 -7.90 -7.89
N GLU A 269 16.36 -8.16 -6.64
CA GLU A 269 15.03 -8.60 -6.26
C GLU A 269 14.12 -7.38 -6.06
N VAL A 270 12.94 -7.47 -6.67
CA VAL A 270 11.95 -6.38 -6.67
C VAL A 270 10.60 -6.90 -6.15
N VAL A 271 9.97 -6.11 -5.29
CA VAL A 271 8.62 -6.36 -4.80
C VAL A 271 7.63 -5.53 -5.60
N TYR A 272 6.68 -6.20 -6.26
CA TYR A 272 5.61 -5.58 -7.03
C TYR A 272 4.30 -5.64 -6.27
N VAL A 273 3.57 -4.53 -6.26
CA VAL A 273 2.27 -4.44 -5.60
C VAL A 273 1.43 -3.31 -6.21
N GLY A 274 0.15 -3.55 -6.34
CA GLY A 274 -0.81 -2.49 -6.68
C GLY A 274 -1.35 -1.82 -5.43
N ALA A 275 -1.64 -0.53 -5.51
CA ALA A 275 -2.18 0.26 -4.41
C ALA A 275 -3.37 1.14 -4.86
N ASN A 276 -4.15 1.58 -3.90
CA ASN A 276 -5.33 2.40 -4.12
C ASN A 276 -5.01 3.89 -4.37
N ASP A 277 -3.73 4.24 -4.52
CA ASP A 277 -3.30 5.51 -5.12
C ASP A 277 -3.33 5.51 -6.66
N GLY A 278 -3.79 4.40 -7.26
CA GLY A 278 -3.93 4.26 -8.70
C GLY A 278 -2.68 3.72 -9.41
N MET A 279 -1.70 3.19 -8.66
CA MET A 279 -0.41 2.78 -9.21
C MET A 279 -0.07 1.31 -8.95
N LEU A 280 0.66 0.72 -9.89
CA LEU A 280 1.49 -0.45 -9.68
C LEU A 280 2.87 0.05 -9.26
N HIS A 281 3.33 -0.34 -8.09
CA HIS A 281 4.66 -0.01 -7.56
C HIS A 281 5.65 -1.13 -7.73
N ALA A 282 6.91 -0.76 -7.92
CA ALA A 282 8.07 -1.64 -7.88
C ALA A 282 9.04 -1.13 -6.81
N PHE A 283 9.22 -1.90 -5.75
CA PHE A 283 10.12 -1.57 -4.65
C PHE A 283 11.36 -2.45 -4.66
N ASP A 284 12.51 -1.87 -4.46
CA ASP A 284 13.75 -2.60 -4.22
C ASP A 284 13.65 -3.41 -2.93
N SER A 285 13.83 -4.72 -3.02
CA SER A 285 13.68 -5.63 -1.88
C SER A 285 14.74 -5.44 -0.79
N SER A 286 15.88 -4.86 -1.11
CA SER A 286 16.96 -4.65 -0.15
C SER A 286 16.73 -3.42 0.73
N SER A 287 16.15 -2.36 0.17
CA SER A 287 16.06 -1.03 0.78
C SER A 287 14.63 -0.51 0.99
N GLY A 288 13.62 -1.13 0.38
CA GLY A 288 12.25 -0.61 0.36
C GLY A 288 12.06 0.63 -0.51
N LYS A 289 13.09 1.04 -1.28
CA LYS A 289 13.02 2.21 -2.14
C LYS A 289 12.16 1.95 -3.37
N GLU A 290 11.24 2.86 -3.68
CA GLU A 290 10.50 2.81 -4.94
C GLU A 290 11.45 2.99 -6.13
N LEU A 291 11.55 1.99 -7.00
CA LEU A 291 12.30 2.06 -8.24
C LEU A 291 11.51 2.83 -9.30
N TRP A 292 10.24 2.50 -9.42
CA TRP A 292 9.28 3.15 -10.29
C TRP A 292 7.84 2.84 -9.87
N ALA A 293 6.90 3.67 -10.35
CA ALA A 293 5.48 3.40 -10.30
C ALA A 293 4.87 3.54 -11.71
N PHE A 294 3.77 2.83 -11.96
CA PHE A 294 3.05 2.87 -13.22
C PHE A 294 1.56 3.06 -12.99
N ILE A 295 1.01 4.08 -13.64
CA ILE A 295 -0.43 4.33 -13.66
C ILE A 295 -1.00 3.68 -14.93
N PRO A 296 -1.82 2.62 -14.82
CA PRO A 296 -2.49 2.05 -15.97
C PRO A 296 -3.38 3.09 -16.67
N PRO A 297 -3.44 3.14 -18.00
CA PRO A 297 -4.22 4.14 -18.72
C PRO A 297 -5.68 4.27 -18.26
N MET A 298 -6.31 3.14 -17.95
CA MET A 298 -7.69 3.08 -17.46
C MET A 298 -7.89 3.75 -16.09
N MET A 299 -6.81 3.95 -15.32
CA MET A 299 -6.87 4.61 -14.02
C MET A 299 -6.80 6.13 -14.11
N LEU A 300 -6.30 6.68 -15.23
CA LEU A 300 -6.12 8.13 -15.36
C LEU A 300 -7.40 8.93 -15.08
N PRO A 301 -8.57 8.58 -15.65
CA PRO A 301 -9.81 9.30 -15.33
C PRO A 301 -10.27 9.17 -13.88
N SER A 302 -9.94 8.04 -13.25
CA SER A 302 -10.33 7.76 -11.86
C SER A 302 -9.51 8.57 -10.84
N LEU A 303 -8.31 9.02 -11.19
CA LEU A 303 -7.47 9.83 -10.29
C LEU A 303 -8.15 11.15 -9.87
N LYS A 304 -9.00 11.72 -10.73
CA LYS A 304 -9.78 12.90 -10.39
C LYS A 304 -10.72 12.66 -9.19
N SER A 305 -11.19 11.43 -8.98
CA SER A 305 -12.06 11.09 -7.86
C SER A 305 -11.35 11.17 -6.49
N MET A 306 -10.01 11.27 -6.45
CA MET A 306 -9.27 11.58 -5.23
C MET A 306 -9.56 13.01 -4.73
N ILE A 307 -9.97 13.92 -5.61
CA ILE A 307 -10.28 15.29 -5.23
C ILE A 307 -11.62 15.30 -4.50
N SER A 308 -11.64 15.78 -3.28
CA SER A 308 -12.86 15.98 -2.52
C SER A 308 -13.48 17.35 -2.82
N VAL A 309 -14.81 17.39 -2.81
CA VAL A 309 -15.54 18.68 -2.82
C VAL A 309 -15.44 19.41 -1.48
N LYS A 310 -15.08 18.70 -0.40
CA LYS A 310 -14.87 19.24 0.92
C LYS A 310 -13.44 19.78 1.02
N ALA A 311 -13.29 21.02 1.50
CA ALA A 311 -11.97 21.61 1.71
C ALA A 311 -11.12 20.78 2.68
N ASN A 312 -9.81 20.82 2.49
CA ASN A 312 -8.82 20.14 3.34
C ASN A 312 -9.11 18.63 3.50
N SER A 313 -9.47 17.98 2.41
CA SER A 313 -9.75 16.55 2.39
C SER A 313 -9.54 15.94 1.01
N SER A 314 -9.36 14.63 0.97
CA SER A 314 -9.35 13.83 -0.23
C SER A 314 -10.27 12.61 -0.06
N ASN A 315 -10.44 11.84 -1.12
CA ASN A 315 -11.23 10.62 -1.09
C ASN A 315 -10.33 9.41 -1.26
N ALA A 316 -10.57 8.36 -0.50
CA ALA A 316 -10.07 7.03 -0.83
C ALA A 316 -10.76 6.56 -2.13
N ILE A 317 -9.99 5.97 -3.02
CA ILE A 317 -10.49 5.40 -4.28
C ILE A 317 -10.11 3.92 -4.37
N TYR A 318 -10.83 3.17 -5.19
CA TYR A 318 -10.36 1.88 -5.64
C TYR A 318 -9.42 2.08 -6.84
N GLY A 319 -8.16 1.77 -6.63
CA GLY A 319 -7.09 2.02 -7.60
C GLY A 319 -6.63 0.75 -8.32
N VAL A 320 -5.33 0.50 -8.25
CA VAL A 320 -4.69 -0.70 -8.79
C VAL A 320 -4.76 -1.82 -7.75
N ASP A 321 -5.95 -2.35 -7.52
CA ASP A 321 -6.23 -3.30 -6.43
C ASP A 321 -6.06 -4.78 -6.82
N GLY A 322 -5.78 -5.09 -8.09
CA GLY A 322 -5.52 -6.45 -8.55
C GLY A 322 -4.08 -6.88 -8.31
N SER A 323 -3.89 -8.19 -8.07
CA SER A 323 -2.56 -8.76 -7.89
C SER A 323 -1.77 -8.77 -9.21
N PRO A 324 -0.51 -8.29 -9.22
CA PRO A 324 0.33 -8.39 -10.40
C PRO A 324 0.69 -9.84 -10.70
N ILE A 325 0.85 -10.16 -11.97
CA ILE A 325 1.38 -11.45 -12.41
C ILE A 325 2.68 -11.21 -13.16
N VAL A 326 3.73 -11.90 -12.74
CA VAL A 326 5.04 -11.81 -13.36
C VAL A 326 5.43 -13.18 -13.90
N LYS A 327 5.84 -13.22 -15.16
CA LYS A 327 6.31 -14.46 -15.79
C LYS A 327 7.48 -14.21 -16.73
N ASP A 328 8.39 -15.19 -16.77
CA ASP A 328 9.37 -15.26 -17.83
C ASP A 328 8.70 -15.86 -19.08
N ILE A 329 8.72 -15.12 -20.18
CA ILE A 329 8.16 -15.56 -21.47
C ILE A 329 9.24 -15.53 -22.55
N PHE A 330 9.11 -16.47 -23.50
CA PHE A 330 9.95 -16.53 -24.67
C PHE A 330 9.25 -15.84 -25.84
N TYR A 331 9.81 -14.74 -26.30
CA TYR A 331 9.25 -13.93 -27.38
C TYR A 331 10.37 -13.38 -28.25
N ASN A 332 10.18 -13.41 -29.57
CA ASN A 332 11.19 -13.01 -30.54
C ASN A 332 12.57 -13.66 -30.28
N ASN A 333 12.57 -14.99 -30.11
CA ASN A 333 13.77 -15.80 -29.84
C ASN A 333 14.58 -15.38 -28.61
N LYS A 334 13.97 -14.68 -27.65
CA LYS A 334 14.61 -14.26 -26.39
C LYS A 334 13.68 -14.47 -25.21
N TRP A 335 14.25 -14.91 -24.11
CA TRP A 335 13.57 -14.92 -22.82
C TRP A 335 13.53 -13.50 -22.26
N ARG A 336 12.37 -13.14 -21.70
CA ARG A 336 12.14 -11.84 -21.05
C ARG A 336 11.22 -12.05 -19.87
N THR A 337 11.36 -11.25 -18.84
CA THR A 337 10.40 -11.19 -17.74
C THR A 337 9.38 -10.10 -18.02
N TYR A 338 8.11 -10.47 -18.08
CA TYR A 338 7.00 -9.56 -18.33
C TYR A 338 6.11 -9.44 -17.11
N TYR A 339 5.58 -8.25 -16.94
CA TYR A 339 4.61 -7.90 -15.93
C TYR A 339 3.29 -7.58 -16.61
N TYR A 340 2.21 -8.19 -16.16
CA TYR A 340 0.88 -7.76 -16.55
C TYR A 340 -0.07 -7.86 -15.36
N LYS A 341 -1.11 -7.01 -15.39
CA LYS A 341 -2.17 -7.02 -14.41
C LYS A 341 -3.34 -7.81 -14.98
N LYS A 342 -3.90 -8.70 -14.16
CA LYS A 342 -5.15 -9.40 -14.48
C LYS A 342 -6.34 -8.52 -14.11
#